data_89cc45aa75f3dfc2a2c1eae898cdffda
#
_entry.id   89cc45aa75f3dfc2a2c1eae898cdffda
#
_cell.length_a   1.000
_cell.length_b   1.000
_cell.length_c   1.000
_cell.angle_alpha   90.00
_cell.angle_beta   90.00
_cell.angle_gamma   90.00
#
_symmetry.space_group_name_H-M   'P 1'
#
loop_
_entity.id
_entity.type
_entity.pdbx_description
1 polymer ?
#
loop_
_entity_poly.entity_id
_entity_poly.type
_entity_poly.pdbx_seq_one_letter_code
_entity_poly.pdbx_strand_id
1 'polypeptide(L)'
;VNTLKLLNDGRIDIGLICKTDIPAGFEYQDVSTIHDIFVVNETYLSNLHLREQEELAPEPVNPWLFAGNLTGIMGNLDEGDVKNEKSADSTCASINPASSTDESGFAMKDILEKSNLMLLEKNNITRTHIDDYLESQGIHPQQILEVNNMDLLIDFAAIGMGIASVVREFATDYLASGQILELPLSHPVAERTVGFVYPKSREKSEVLRKFLGMWG
;
A
#
# COMPACT_ATOMS: atom_id res chain seq x y z
N VAL A 1 -9.07 -16.28 17.69
CA VAL A 1 -9.34 -16.64 19.12
C VAL A 1 -9.96 -15.43 19.79
N ASN A 2 -11.13 -15.61 20.42
CA ASN A 2 -11.79 -14.48 21.10
C ASN A 2 -11.17 -14.29 22.51
N THR A 3 -10.26 -13.35 22.65
CA THR A 3 -9.54 -13.02 23.90
C THR A 3 -10.50 -12.73 25.07
N LEU A 4 -11.60 -11.99 24.81
CA LEU A 4 -12.59 -11.69 25.84
C LEU A 4 -13.28 -12.94 26.37
N LYS A 5 -13.52 -13.95 25.52
CA LYS A 5 -14.07 -15.24 25.94
C LYS A 5 -13.09 -16.00 26.85
N LEU A 6 -11.79 -16.01 26.49
CA LEU A 6 -10.77 -16.65 27.31
C LEU A 6 -10.63 -16.00 28.69
N LEU A 7 -10.74 -14.66 28.74
CA LEU A 7 -10.76 -13.91 30.01
C LEU A 7 -11.99 -14.25 30.85
N ASN A 8 -13.16 -14.30 30.21
CA ASN A 8 -14.41 -14.63 30.91
C ASN A 8 -14.41 -16.05 31.47
N ASP A 9 -13.84 -17.01 30.70
CA ASP A 9 -13.69 -18.40 31.08
C ASP A 9 -12.57 -18.62 32.13
N GLY A 10 -11.85 -17.57 32.52
CA GLY A 10 -10.72 -17.63 33.46
C GLY A 10 -9.52 -18.42 32.97
N ARG A 11 -9.39 -18.61 31.65
CA ARG A 11 -8.27 -19.31 31.00
C ARG A 11 -7.02 -18.44 30.85
N ILE A 12 -7.21 -17.13 30.81
CA ILE A 12 -6.16 -16.12 30.87
C ILE A 12 -6.57 -15.01 31.83
N ASP A 13 -5.62 -14.32 32.42
CA ASP A 13 -5.87 -13.24 33.37
C ASP A 13 -5.80 -11.85 32.73
N ILE A 14 -5.11 -11.73 31.60
CA ILE A 14 -4.90 -10.49 30.83
C ILE A 14 -4.81 -10.83 29.34
N GLY A 15 -5.26 -9.93 28.49
CA GLY A 15 -5.13 -10.02 27.04
C GLY A 15 -4.66 -8.72 26.45
N LEU A 16 -3.89 -8.77 25.36
CA LEU A 16 -3.55 -7.60 24.54
C LEU A 16 -4.48 -7.59 23.34
N ILE A 17 -5.23 -6.51 23.16
CA ILE A 17 -6.18 -6.34 22.03
C ILE A 17 -6.13 -4.91 21.46
N CYS A 18 -6.57 -4.77 20.22
CA CYS A 18 -6.91 -3.44 19.71
C CYS A 18 -8.13 -2.90 20.45
N LYS A 19 -8.17 -1.57 20.66
CA LYS A 19 -9.26 -0.89 21.33
C LYS A 19 -10.55 -1.08 20.54
N THR A 20 -11.54 -1.62 21.21
CA THR A 20 -12.89 -1.86 20.69
C THR A 20 -13.89 -1.50 21.80
N ASP A 21 -15.18 -1.71 21.57
CA ASP A 21 -16.16 -1.60 22.64
C ASP A 21 -15.89 -2.65 23.72
N ILE A 22 -15.44 -2.21 24.89
CA ILE A 22 -15.10 -3.08 26.01
C ILE A 22 -16.36 -3.37 26.81
N PRO A 23 -16.77 -4.66 26.94
CA PRO A 23 -17.97 -5.02 27.70
C PRO A 23 -17.89 -4.64 29.18
N ALA A 24 -19.02 -4.33 29.77
CA ALA A 24 -19.12 -4.09 31.20
C ALA A 24 -18.61 -5.34 31.97
N GLY A 25 -17.65 -5.16 32.85
CA GLY A 25 -16.98 -6.26 33.58
C GLY A 25 -15.51 -6.42 33.27
N PHE A 26 -15.03 -5.74 32.22
CA PHE A 26 -13.61 -5.64 31.89
C PHE A 26 -13.11 -4.22 32.07
N GLU A 27 -11.83 -4.09 32.34
CA GLU A 27 -11.06 -2.86 32.29
C GLU A 27 -10.10 -2.92 31.09
N TYR A 28 -9.75 -1.75 30.57
CA TYR A 28 -8.83 -1.60 29.46
C TYR A 28 -7.82 -0.52 29.78
N GLN A 29 -6.54 -0.82 29.58
CA GLN A 29 -5.44 0.13 29.73
C GLN A 29 -4.71 0.28 28.38
N ASP A 30 -4.68 1.49 27.85
CA ASP A 30 -3.93 1.81 26.65
C ASP A 30 -2.44 1.53 26.85
N VAL A 31 -1.77 0.94 25.85
CA VAL A 31 -0.33 0.61 25.90
C VAL A 31 0.41 1.35 24.80
N SER A 32 -0.07 1.27 23.57
CA SER A 32 0.60 1.88 22.41
C SER A 32 -0.39 2.15 21.29
N THR A 33 0.00 3.04 20.41
CA THR A 33 -0.64 3.22 19.10
C THR A 33 0.17 2.48 18.05
N ILE A 34 -0.48 1.81 17.11
CA ILE A 34 0.13 1.11 15.99
C ILE A 34 -0.37 1.68 14.67
N HIS A 35 0.50 1.65 13.67
CA HIS A 35 0.27 2.25 12.36
C HIS A 35 0.34 1.16 11.29
N ASP A 36 -0.77 0.97 10.59
CA ASP A 36 -0.78 0.08 9.42
C ASP A 36 -0.33 0.87 8.19
N ILE A 37 0.66 0.33 7.48
CA ILE A 37 1.27 0.96 6.30
C ILE A 37 1.38 -0.04 5.16
N PHE A 38 1.52 0.46 3.93
CA PHE A 38 1.91 -0.36 2.79
C PHE A 38 3.39 -0.16 2.51
N VAL A 39 4.10 -1.26 2.32
CA VAL A 39 5.55 -1.27 2.07
C VAL A 39 5.88 -2.04 0.79
N VAL A 40 6.96 -1.65 0.15
CA VAL A 40 7.39 -2.21 -1.12
C VAL A 40 8.91 -2.13 -1.25
N ASN A 41 9.50 -3.03 -2.03
CA ASN A 41 10.88 -2.91 -2.46
C ASN A 41 10.97 -1.97 -3.67
N GLU A 42 12.00 -1.13 -3.74
CA GLU A 42 12.22 -0.16 -4.82
C GLU A 42 12.28 -0.83 -6.21
N THR A 43 12.92 -1.99 -6.30
CA THR A 43 13.02 -2.76 -7.57
C THR A 43 11.65 -3.21 -8.06
N TYR A 44 10.77 -3.68 -7.16
CA TYR A 44 9.41 -4.07 -7.53
C TYR A 44 8.61 -2.87 -8.04
N LEU A 45 8.69 -1.74 -7.34
CA LEU A 45 7.98 -0.52 -7.72
C LEU A 45 8.44 -0.01 -9.10
N SER A 46 9.75 -0.01 -9.36
CA SER A 46 10.33 0.35 -10.66
C SER A 46 9.86 -0.58 -11.78
N ASN A 47 9.82 -1.87 -11.52
CA ASN A 47 9.34 -2.86 -12.49
C ASN A 47 7.83 -2.73 -12.77
N LEU A 48 7.03 -2.35 -11.78
CA LEU A 48 5.61 -2.09 -11.95
C LEU A 48 5.39 -0.90 -12.89
N HIS A 49 6.10 0.18 -12.70
CA HIS A 49 6.06 1.37 -13.56
C HIS A 49 6.49 1.06 -15.02
N LEU A 50 7.51 0.21 -15.21
CA LEU A 50 7.95 -0.19 -16.55
C LEU A 50 6.90 -1.00 -17.30
N ARG A 51 6.22 -1.93 -16.64
CA ARG A 51 5.12 -2.73 -17.25
C ARG A 51 3.98 -1.84 -17.73
N GLU A 52 3.63 -0.82 -16.96
CA GLU A 52 2.57 0.10 -17.35
C GLU A 52 2.95 0.97 -18.54
N GLN A 53 4.23 1.36 -18.65
CA GLN A 53 4.72 2.06 -19.84
C GLN A 53 4.69 1.18 -21.09
N GLU A 54 4.93 -0.13 -20.95
CA GLU A 54 4.81 -1.09 -22.05
C GLU A 54 3.35 -1.32 -22.47
N GLU A 55 2.41 -1.36 -21.53
CA GLU A 55 0.97 -1.46 -21.84
C GLU A 55 0.41 -0.22 -22.55
N LEU A 56 0.97 0.97 -22.26
CA LEU A 56 0.60 2.23 -22.92
C LEU A 56 1.36 2.47 -24.22
N ALA A 57 2.39 1.66 -24.53
CA ALA A 57 3.09 1.76 -25.80
C ALA A 57 2.14 1.35 -26.94
N PRO A 58 2.02 2.16 -28.04
CA PRO A 58 1.23 1.77 -29.17
C PRO A 58 1.75 0.43 -29.70
N GLU A 59 0.83 -0.51 -29.99
CA GLU A 59 1.14 -1.79 -30.61
C GLU A 59 2.17 -1.59 -31.73
N PRO A 60 3.25 -2.39 -31.79
CA PRO A 60 4.26 -2.24 -32.84
C PRO A 60 3.53 -2.36 -34.18
N VAL A 61 3.47 -1.25 -34.92
CA VAL A 61 2.84 -1.19 -36.23
C VAL A 61 3.53 -2.24 -37.09
N ASN A 62 2.80 -3.29 -37.45
CA ASN A 62 3.33 -4.38 -38.24
C ASN A 62 3.88 -3.79 -39.55
N PRO A 63 5.21 -3.82 -39.79
CA PRO A 63 5.82 -3.20 -40.96
C PRO A 63 5.28 -3.76 -42.29
N TRP A 64 4.69 -4.95 -42.25
CA TRP A 64 4.13 -5.63 -43.43
C TRP A 64 2.75 -5.13 -43.82
N LEU A 65 2.04 -4.35 -42.99
CA LEU A 65 0.76 -3.77 -43.34
C LEU A 65 0.88 -2.67 -44.41
N PHE A 66 2.07 -2.07 -44.55
CA PHE A 66 2.32 -1.04 -45.59
C PHE A 66 2.91 -1.59 -46.88
N ALA A 67 3.28 -2.87 -46.94
CA ALA A 67 3.86 -3.48 -48.13
C ALA A 67 2.82 -3.81 -49.21
N GLY A 68 1.51 -3.64 -48.96
CA GLY A 68 0.45 -3.99 -49.89
C GLY A 68 0.01 -2.93 -50.90
N ASN A 69 0.49 -1.68 -50.79
CA ASN A 69 -0.01 -0.57 -51.65
C ASN A 69 1.11 0.19 -52.44
N LEU A 70 2.24 -0.48 -52.73
CA LEU A 70 3.33 0.14 -53.51
C LEU A 70 3.32 -0.16 -55.00
N THR A 71 2.20 -0.59 -55.58
CA THR A 71 2.07 -0.82 -57.02
C THR A 71 1.24 0.25 -57.76
N GLY A 72 1.09 1.45 -57.24
CA GLY A 72 0.16 2.43 -57.85
C GLY A 72 0.69 3.86 -58.02
N ILE A 73 1.93 4.22 -57.72
CA ILE A 73 2.41 5.58 -58.00
C ILE A 73 3.85 5.55 -58.53
N MET A 74 4.00 5.18 -59.78
CA MET A 74 5.10 5.65 -60.63
C MET A 74 4.52 6.62 -61.68
N GLY A 75 4.57 7.89 -61.38
CA GLY A 75 4.19 8.94 -62.28
C GLY A 75 4.68 10.30 -61.79
N ASN A 76 5.70 10.79 -62.49
CA ASN A 76 6.14 12.17 -62.58
C ASN A 76 7.00 12.76 -61.43
N LEU A 77 8.29 12.68 -61.67
CA LEU A 77 9.29 13.60 -61.13
C LEU A 77 9.15 14.92 -61.88
N ASP A 78 8.91 16.01 -61.18
CA ASP A 78 9.27 17.35 -61.64
C ASP A 78 10.02 18.07 -60.52
N GLU A 79 11.11 18.72 -60.92
CA GLU A 79 12.05 19.42 -60.07
C GLU A 79 11.50 20.78 -59.64
N GLY A 80 11.69 21.22 -58.41
CA GLY A 80 11.35 22.58 -58.02
C GLY A 80 11.58 22.92 -56.54
N ASP A 81 12.75 23.51 -56.31
CA ASP A 81 13.10 24.56 -55.35
C ASP A 81 13.03 24.36 -53.82
N VAL A 82 14.21 24.35 -53.33
CA VAL A 82 14.65 24.69 -51.96
C VAL A 82 14.25 26.12 -51.57
N LYS A 83 13.53 26.32 -50.50
CA LYS A 83 13.65 27.52 -49.67
C LYS A 83 13.52 27.21 -48.18
N ASN A 84 14.57 27.57 -47.54
CA ASN A 84 14.87 27.61 -46.11
C ASN A 84 14.18 28.85 -45.51
N GLU A 85 13.42 28.69 -44.42
CA GLU A 85 13.18 29.78 -43.48
C GLU A 85 13.03 29.31 -42.05
N LYS A 86 13.95 29.85 -41.23
CA LYS A 86 13.93 29.85 -39.76
C LYS A 86 12.86 30.82 -39.28
N SER A 87 12.14 30.49 -38.22
CA SER A 87 12.02 31.46 -37.12
C SER A 87 11.48 30.75 -35.85
N ALA A 88 12.22 31.01 -34.79
CA ALA A 88 11.82 30.75 -33.40
C ALA A 88 10.73 31.75 -33.03
N ASP A 89 9.74 31.29 -32.25
CA ASP A 89 9.06 32.16 -31.31
C ASP A 89 8.71 31.43 -30.04
N SER A 90 9.24 31.98 -28.97
CA SER A 90 9.05 31.55 -27.59
C SER A 90 7.81 32.27 -27.03
N THR A 91 6.83 31.54 -26.61
CA THR A 91 5.74 32.11 -25.79
C THR A 91 5.65 31.37 -24.50
N CYS A 92 6.12 32.02 -23.43
CA CYS A 92 5.90 31.65 -22.03
C CYS A 92 4.40 31.75 -21.71
N ALA A 93 3.77 30.64 -21.45
CA ALA A 93 2.46 30.60 -20.83
C ALA A 93 2.60 30.27 -19.33
N SER A 94 2.15 31.21 -18.53
CA SER A 94 2.10 31.21 -17.08
C SER A 94 1.38 29.99 -16.52
N ILE A 95 2.06 29.27 -15.65
CA ILE A 95 1.52 28.13 -14.91
C ILE A 95 0.81 28.67 -13.66
N ASN A 96 -0.49 28.44 -13.58
CA ASN A 96 -1.26 28.63 -12.36
C ASN A 96 -0.98 27.46 -11.38
N PRO A 97 -0.64 27.71 -10.11
CA PRO A 97 -0.42 26.65 -9.13
C PRO A 97 -1.71 26.31 -8.41
N ALA A 98 -2.51 25.39 -8.94
CA ALA A 98 -3.63 24.79 -8.20
C ALA A 98 -4.02 23.45 -8.81
N SER A 99 -3.17 22.45 -8.68
CA SER A 99 -3.53 21.02 -8.60
C SER A 99 -2.26 20.27 -8.18
N SER A 100 -2.25 19.73 -6.97
CA SER A 100 -1.23 18.84 -6.46
C SER A 100 -1.37 17.46 -7.15
N THR A 101 -0.90 17.38 -8.38
CA THR A 101 -0.56 16.11 -9.01
C THR A 101 0.96 16.02 -8.94
N ASP A 102 1.47 15.12 -8.09
CA ASP A 102 2.87 14.73 -8.12
C ASP A 102 3.22 14.28 -9.55
N GLU A 103 4.39 14.71 -10.05
CA GLU A 103 4.87 14.46 -11.41
C GLU A 103 5.19 12.99 -11.74
N SER A 104 4.74 12.04 -10.95
CA SER A 104 4.66 10.61 -11.29
C SER A 104 3.20 10.28 -11.57
N GLY A 105 2.78 10.26 -12.82
CA GLY A 105 1.39 10.18 -13.30
C GLY A 105 0.58 8.93 -12.90
N PHE A 106 0.83 8.36 -11.72
CA PHE A 106 0.07 7.23 -11.16
C PHE A 106 -0.64 7.66 -9.89
N ALA A 107 -1.95 7.52 -9.88
CA ALA A 107 -2.70 7.56 -8.65
C ALA A 107 -2.26 6.35 -7.80
N MET A 108 -1.91 6.54 -6.53
CA MET A 108 -1.54 5.46 -5.58
C MET A 108 -2.56 4.32 -5.58
N LYS A 109 -3.82 4.62 -5.88
CA LYS A 109 -4.90 3.67 -6.10
C LYS A 109 -4.55 2.64 -7.18
N ASP A 110 -4.11 3.10 -8.37
CA ASP A 110 -3.79 2.23 -9.50
C ASP A 110 -2.64 1.29 -9.17
N ILE A 111 -1.64 1.78 -8.42
CA ILE A 111 -0.52 0.96 -7.95
C ILE A 111 -1.02 -0.19 -7.06
N LEU A 112 -1.89 0.10 -6.08
CA LEU A 112 -2.43 -0.93 -5.19
C LEU A 112 -3.37 -1.89 -5.91
N GLU A 113 -4.13 -1.45 -6.91
CA GLU A 113 -5.05 -2.30 -7.68
C GLU A 113 -4.32 -3.26 -8.62
N LYS A 114 -3.26 -2.80 -9.28
CA LYS A 114 -2.52 -3.58 -10.29
C LYS A 114 -1.37 -4.43 -9.71
N SER A 115 -0.93 -4.10 -8.50
CA SER A 115 0.16 -4.83 -7.84
C SER A 115 -0.28 -6.20 -7.34
N ASN A 116 0.72 -7.07 -7.05
CA ASN A 116 0.52 -8.22 -6.19
C ASN A 116 0.45 -7.74 -4.74
N LEU A 117 -0.76 -7.58 -4.21
CA LEU A 117 -0.98 -7.11 -2.85
C LEU A 117 -0.90 -8.26 -1.85
N MET A 118 -0.01 -8.16 -0.87
CA MET A 118 0.22 -9.18 0.15
C MET A 118 -0.39 -8.75 1.47
N LEU A 119 -1.31 -9.54 1.99
CA LEU A 119 -2.09 -9.24 3.19
C LEU A 119 -2.08 -10.43 4.15
N LEU A 120 -2.35 -10.16 5.42
CA LEU A 120 -2.62 -11.24 6.38
C LEU A 120 -3.87 -12.03 5.98
N GLU A 121 -3.95 -13.29 6.43
CA GLU A 121 -5.12 -14.14 6.23
C GLU A 121 -6.41 -13.52 6.77
N LYS A 122 -7.54 -13.86 6.16
CA LYS A 122 -8.88 -13.51 6.66
C LYS A 122 -9.04 -13.97 8.12
N ASN A 123 -9.86 -13.28 8.88
CA ASN A 123 -10.05 -13.43 10.34
C ASN A 123 -8.92 -12.89 11.23
N ASN A 124 -7.91 -12.23 10.65
CA ASN A 124 -6.98 -11.40 11.42
C ASN A 124 -7.55 -9.99 11.57
N ILE A 125 -7.44 -9.40 12.77
CA ILE A 125 -7.99 -8.05 13.04
C ILE A 125 -7.28 -6.97 12.17
N THR A 126 -5.99 -7.12 11.91
CA THR A 126 -5.23 -6.22 11.02
C THR A 126 -5.74 -6.33 9.59
N ARG A 127 -6.02 -7.56 9.11
CA ARG A 127 -6.60 -7.76 7.78
C ARG A 127 -7.97 -7.10 7.65
N THR A 128 -8.84 -7.26 8.62
CA THR A 128 -10.17 -6.62 8.60
C THR A 128 -10.03 -5.10 8.50
N HIS A 129 -9.12 -4.50 9.28
CA HIS A 129 -8.88 -3.06 9.24
C HIS A 129 -8.38 -2.57 7.89
N ILE A 130 -7.51 -3.35 7.23
CA ILE A 130 -7.02 -3.04 5.88
C ILE A 130 -8.11 -3.24 4.83
N ASP A 131 -8.93 -4.28 4.93
CA ASP A 131 -10.06 -4.49 4.02
C ASP A 131 -11.05 -3.32 4.10
N ASP A 132 -11.39 -2.84 5.31
CA ASP A 132 -12.25 -1.67 5.55
C ASP A 132 -11.62 -0.39 4.93
N TYR A 133 -10.30 -0.23 5.07
CA TYR A 133 -9.59 0.89 4.44
C TYR A 133 -9.66 0.83 2.92
N LEU A 134 -9.31 -0.31 2.31
CA LEU A 134 -9.36 -0.48 0.85
C LEU A 134 -10.77 -0.22 0.30
N GLU A 135 -11.81 -0.74 0.96
CA GLU A 135 -13.19 -0.50 0.59
C GLU A 135 -13.56 0.99 0.70
N SER A 136 -13.17 1.66 1.79
CA SER A 136 -13.43 3.10 2.00
C SER A 136 -12.81 3.99 0.93
N GLN A 137 -11.64 3.60 0.40
CA GLN A 137 -10.93 4.29 -0.67
C GLN A 137 -11.37 3.82 -2.08
N GLY A 138 -12.26 2.85 -2.16
CA GLY A 138 -12.71 2.24 -3.42
C GLY A 138 -11.57 1.57 -4.18
N ILE A 139 -10.59 0.98 -3.46
CA ILE A 139 -9.45 0.25 -4.02
C ILE A 139 -9.81 -1.22 -4.12
N HIS A 140 -9.72 -1.79 -5.33
CA HIS A 140 -10.08 -3.17 -5.60
C HIS A 140 -8.88 -3.94 -6.18
N PRO A 141 -8.02 -4.53 -5.32
CA PRO A 141 -6.83 -5.24 -5.77
C PRO A 141 -7.17 -6.40 -6.70
N GLN A 142 -6.48 -6.50 -7.83
CA GLN A 142 -6.67 -7.58 -8.80
C GLN A 142 -6.06 -8.90 -8.31
N GLN A 143 -4.98 -8.83 -7.54
CA GLN A 143 -4.27 -9.99 -7.01
C GLN A 143 -3.98 -9.79 -5.52
N ILE A 144 -4.39 -10.77 -4.71
CA ILE A 144 -4.10 -10.79 -3.28
C ILE A 144 -3.39 -12.09 -2.94
N LEU A 145 -2.21 -11.99 -2.34
CA LEU A 145 -1.51 -13.10 -1.70
C LEU A 145 -1.79 -13.06 -0.20
N GLU A 146 -2.41 -14.10 0.34
CA GLU A 146 -2.66 -14.22 1.77
C GLU A 146 -1.50 -14.93 2.49
N VAL A 147 -1.02 -14.34 3.57
CA VAL A 147 0.10 -14.83 4.38
C VAL A 147 -0.32 -14.84 5.85
N ASN A 148 0.06 -15.86 6.59
CA ASN A 148 -0.36 -16.02 7.99
C ASN A 148 0.57 -15.38 9.03
N ASN A 149 1.67 -14.79 8.60
CA ASN A 149 2.70 -14.23 9.48
C ASN A 149 3.14 -12.85 8.99
N MET A 150 3.23 -11.88 9.91
CA MET A 150 3.67 -10.51 9.62
C MET A 150 5.13 -10.44 9.19
N ASP A 151 6.02 -11.23 9.81
CA ASP A 151 7.45 -11.25 9.47
C ASP A 151 7.65 -11.72 8.03
N LEU A 152 6.89 -12.75 7.60
CA LEU A 152 6.92 -13.22 6.20
C LEU A 152 6.41 -12.17 5.22
N LEU A 153 5.42 -11.35 5.59
CA LEU A 153 4.96 -10.24 4.74
C LEU A 153 6.09 -9.24 4.51
N ILE A 154 6.82 -8.88 5.57
CA ILE A 154 7.95 -7.96 5.50
C ILE A 154 9.07 -8.57 4.63
N ASP A 155 9.44 -9.82 4.88
CA ASP A 155 10.46 -10.53 4.10
C ASP A 155 10.10 -10.61 2.61
N PHE A 156 8.85 -10.95 2.29
CA PHE A 156 8.37 -11.01 0.91
C PHE A 156 8.38 -9.65 0.22
N ALA A 157 8.03 -8.58 0.95
CA ALA A 157 8.17 -7.24 0.42
C ALA A 157 9.64 -6.88 0.16
N ALA A 158 10.54 -7.22 1.09
CA ALA A 158 11.97 -6.93 0.99
C ALA A 158 12.63 -7.62 -0.22
N ILE A 159 12.21 -8.84 -0.57
CA ILE A 159 12.70 -9.54 -1.76
C ILE A 159 11.95 -9.17 -3.05
N GLY A 160 10.99 -8.24 -2.99
CA GLY A 160 10.31 -7.72 -4.18
C GLY A 160 9.22 -8.62 -4.74
N MET A 161 8.50 -9.40 -3.91
CA MET A 161 7.37 -10.21 -4.37
C MET A 161 6.10 -9.42 -4.60
N GLY A 162 5.97 -8.22 -4.00
CA GLY A 162 4.78 -7.40 -4.12
C GLY A 162 4.77 -6.25 -3.12
N ILE A 163 3.58 -5.65 -2.95
CA ILE A 163 3.30 -4.64 -1.93
C ILE A 163 2.67 -5.34 -0.73
N ALA A 164 3.22 -5.15 0.47
CA ALA A 164 2.70 -5.74 1.69
C ALA A 164 2.04 -4.69 2.59
N SER A 165 0.91 -5.06 3.21
CA SER A 165 0.37 -4.31 4.33
C SER A 165 0.95 -4.85 5.63
N VAL A 166 1.63 -3.98 6.39
CA VAL A 166 2.34 -4.34 7.62
C VAL A 166 2.10 -3.30 8.72
N VAL A 167 2.35 -3.70 9.95
CA VAL A 167 2.41 -2.76 11.08
C VAL A 167 3.81 -2.12 11.09
N ARG A 168 3.88 -0.79 11.00
CA ARG A 168 5.11 -0.01 10.91
C ARG A 168 6.12 -0.38 11.98
N GLU A 169 5.65 -0.57 13.21
CA GLU A 169 6.47 -0.87 14.37
C GLU A 169 7.25 -2.18 14.23
N PHE A 170 6.74 -3.13 13.45
CA PHE A 170 7.44 -4.40 13.16
C PHE A 170 8.38 -4.29 11.96
N ALA A 171 8.21 -3.28 11.10
CA ALA A 171 9.02 -3.07 9.91
C ALA A 171 10.15 -2.04 10.09
N THR A 172 10.37 -1.52 11.30
CA THR A 172 11.27 -0.40 11.60
C THR A 172 12.69 -0.63 11.09
N ASP A 173 13.26 -1.80 11.31
CA ASP A 173 14.64 -2.11 10.91
C ASP A 173 14.79 -2.20 9.38
N TYR A 174 13.80 -2.78 8.70
CA TYR A 174 13.76 -2.88 7.24
C TYR A 174 13.58 -1.52 6.57
N LEU A 175 12.74 -0.64 7.15
CA LEU A 175 12.58 0.74 6.71
C LEU A 175 13.86 1.55 6.92
N ALA A 176 14.47 1.44 8.10
CA ALA A 176 15.71 2.16 8.44
C ALA A 176 16.90 1.72 7.56
N SER A 177 16.95 0.45 7.15
CA SER A 177 18.00 -0.07 6.26
C SER A 177 17.74 0.22 4.78
N GLY A 178 16.55 0.72 4.41
CA GLY A 178 16.15 0.96 3.03
C GLY A 178 15.85 -0.30 2.21
N GLN A 179 15.69 -1.46 2.85
CA GLN A 179 15.31 -2.70 2.16
C GLN A 179 13.87 -2.64 1.65
N ILE A 180 13.01 -1.92 2.36
CA ILE A 180 11.66 -1.59 1.96
C ILE A 180 11.41 -0.10 2.12
N LEU A 181 10.48 0.41 1.33
CA LEU A 181 10.00 1.79 1.35
C LEU A 181 8.52 1.79 1.73
N GLU A 182 8.12 2.78 2.50
CA GLU A 182 6.70 3.04 2.75
C GLU A 182 6.08 3.75 1.58
N LEU A 183 4.92 3.29 1.14
CA LEU A 183 4.14 3.96 0.09
C LEU A 183 3.42 5.20 0.66
N PRO A 184 3.61 6.38 0.06
CA PRO A 184 2.96 7.61 0.51
C PRO A 184 1.49 7.61 0.11
N LEU A 185 0.59 7.28 1.04
CA LEU A 185 -0.85 7.30 0.81
C LEU A 185 -1.40 8.73 0.91
N SER A 186 -2.27 9.13 -0.02
CA SER A 186 -2.99 10.42 0.07
C SER A 186 -3.89 10.49 1.31
N HIS A 187 -4.47 9.36 1.69
CA HIS A 187 -5.24 9.17 2.91
C HIS A 187 -4.59 8.02 3.69
N PRO A 188 -3.85 8.30 4.76
CA PRO A 188 -3.22 7.24 5.54
C PRO A 188 -4.27 6.32 6.18
N VAL A 189 -3.88 5.07 6.41
CA VAL A 189 -4.71 4.13 7.19
C VAL A 189 -4.86 4.68 8.61
N ALA A 190 -6.06 4.62 9.16
CA ALA A 190 -6.32 5.10 10.51
C ALA A 190 -5.47 4.32 11.52
N GLU A 191 -4.85 5.05 12.45
CA GLU A 191 -4.09 4.43 13.54
C GLU A 191 -5.00 3.64 14.50
N ARG A 192 -4.44 2.62 15.15
CA ARG A 192 -5.14 1.79 16.10
C ARG A 192 -4.44 1.81 17.45
N THR A 193 -5.21 2.02 18.52
CA THR A 193 -4.69 1.87 19.88
C THR A 193 -4.75 0.40 20.30
N VAL A 194 -3.66 -0.12 20.84
CA VAL A 194 -3.59 -1.44 21.47
C VAL A 194 -3.43 -1.28 22.97
N GLY A 195 -4.01 -2.20 23.71
CA GLY A 195 -3.97 -2.12 25.17
C GLY A 195 -4.29 -3.44 25.84
N PHE A 196 -4.05 -3.45 27.14
CA PHE A 196 -4.37 -4.59 27.99
C PHE A 196 -5.83 -4.56 28.41
N VAL A 197 -6.50 -5.70 28.27
CA VAL A 197 -7.85 -5.94 28.78
C VAL A 197 -7.81 -7.03 29.85
N TYR A 198 -8.50 -6.81 30.94
CA TYR A 198 -8.58 -7.75 32.08
C TYR A 198 -9.92 -7.63 32.80
N PRO A 199 -10.39 -8.71 33.48
CA PRO A 199 -11.62 -8.66 34.27
C PRO A 199 -11.49 -7.72 35.46
N LYS A 200 -12.50 -6.90 35.75
CA LYS A 200 -12.56 -6.03 36.94
C LYS A 200 -12.33 -6.79 38.27
N SER A 201 -12.77 -8.04 38.32
CA SER A 201 -12.52 -8.89 39.47
C SER A 201 -11.06 -9.20 39.76
N ARG A 202 -10.19 -9.06 38.75
CA ARG A 202 -8.74 -9.29 38.84
C ARG A 202 -7.93 -8.00 39.10
N GLU A 203 -8.54 -6.84 39.04
CA GLU A 203 -7.89 -5.53 39.27
C GLU A 203 -7.15 -5.45 40.61
N LYS A 204 -7.66 -6.18 41.63
CA LYS A 204 -7.06 -6.25 42.98
C LYS A 204 -5.85 -7.19 43.08
N SER A 205 -5.54 -7.96 42.03
CA SER A 205 -4.37 -8.82 41.99
C SER A 205 -3.07 -7.98 42.07
N GLU A 206 -2.23 -8.25 43.07
CA GLU A 206 -0.96 -7.56 43.25
C GLU A 206 -0.02 -7.80 42.05
N VAL A 207 -0.03 -9.01 41.51
CA VAL A 207 0.78 -9.39 40.35
C VAL A 207 0.34 -8.61 39.13
N LEU A 208 -0.98 -8.52 38.86
CA LEU A 208 -1.52 -7.77 37.73
C LEU A 208 -1.21 -6.28 37.86
N ARG A 209 -1.36 -5.69 39.05
CA ARG A 209 -1.02 -4.27 39.25
C ARG A 209 0.46 -3.97 39.03
N LYS A 210 1.35 -4.86 39.50
CA LYS A 210 2.79 -4.70 39.23
C LYS A 210 3.08 -4.78 37.75
N PHE A 211 2.48 -5.74 37.02
CA PHE A 211 2.64 -5.87 35.57
C PHE A 211 2.13 -4.63 34.83
N LEU A 212 0.90 -4.20 35.10
CA LEU A 212 0.31 -3.02 34.46
C LEU A 212 1.09 -1.73 34.76
N GLY A 213 1.64 -1.59 35.99
CA GLY A 213 2.48 -0.44 36.38
C GLY A 213 3.83 -0.35 35.67
N MET A 214 4.23 -1.37 34.91
CA MET A 214 5.43 -1.33 34.05
C MET A 214 5.16 -0.67 32.69
N TRP A 215 3.88 -0.47 32.35
CA TRP A 215 3.43 0.02 31.03
C TRP A 215 2.63 1.33 31.12
N GLY A 216 2.54 1.95 32.30
CA GLY A 216 1.83 3.20 32.57
C GLY A 216 2.75 4.37 32.91
#